data_2ad1e01c97b010c2bc529b9d3e1b015e
#
_entry.id   2ad1e01c97b010c2bc529b9d3e1b015e
#
_cell.length_a   1.000
_cell.length_b   1.000
_cell.length_c   1.000
_cell.angle_alpha   90.00
_cell.angle_beta   90.00
_cell.angle_gamma   90.00
#
_symmetry.space_group_name_H-M   'P 1'
#
loop_
_entity.id
_entity.type
_entity.pdbx_description
1 polymer ?
#
loop_
_entity_poly.entity_id
_entity_poly.type
_entity_poly.pdbx_seq_one_letter_code
_entity_poly.pdbx_strand_id
1 'polypeptide(L)'
;MENQQIKRALIIYTIIVALAGLALGLSDNLFSNYFRDAFEVDAFERGFIEFPRELPGVLTVVVLSAFAFIGDKKLTLVSFALSFIGIMFLALANPSFVAMLFFLFITSMGIHMFMPLYDTLGMSLAVKGDYGRILGRFNSVRTAFSLLAAGIAFIGFRAGFFSFTTPIIRIFLIAGILFAIIFCFFLYLMKLTPDTSPQKSHFVIKKKYSRFYVLAALFGGRKQIMFVFGPWVLIELFGFGPDYISLFIIISSIVSVIVLPIIGRWIDKYGAPWVMVLEVILFFVIYLGYGIISAGSSGEWMPRTALVVGILVFVYTLDRVVANFAMARSIYLRSIVDTPDDITPTLATGLALDHIFSIASAFICGLIWQEFGPQYVFVFSGVLALIQLIVARGIKPSSTISQIH
;
A
#
# COMPACT_ATOMS: atom_id res chain seq x y z
N MET A 1 -38.38 1.22 9.98
CA MET A 1 -37.34 0.53 10.81
C MET A 1 -36.07 0.26 9.99
N GLU A 2 -36.18 -0.25 8.77
CA GLU A 2 -35.07 -0.61 7.89
C GLU A 2 -34.11 0.57 7.59
N ASN A 3 -34.64 1.74 7.29
CA ASN A 3 -33.87 2.95 6.96
C ASN A 3 -33.03 3.48 8.15
N GLN A 4 -33.48 3.27 9.38
CA GLN A 4 -32.75 3.68 10.59
C GLN A 4 -31.63 2.68 10.95
N GLN A 5 -31.83 1.43 10.64
CA GLN A 5 -30.85 0.35 10.86
C GLN A 5 -29.69 0.51 9.87
N ILE A 6 -29.98 0.79 8.59
CA ILE A 6 -28.96 1.07 7.55
C ILE A 6 -28.13 2.31 7.93
N LYS A 7 -28.77 3.40 8.38
CA LYS A 7 -28.04 4.60 8.84
C LYS A 7 -27.09 4.30 10.00
N ARG A 8 -27.52 3.49 10.98
CA ARG A 8 -26.66 3.07 12.09
C ARG A 8 -25.50 2.20 11.62
N ALA A 9 -25.74 1.26 10.69
CA ALA A 9 -24.70 0.42 10.12
C ALA A 9 -23.64 1.25 9.36
N LEU A 10 -24.07 2.25 8.57
CA LEU A 10 -23.17 3.18 7.88
C LEU A 10 -22.31 3.99 8.84
N ILE A 11 -22.89 4.51 9.95
CA ILE A 11 -22.12 5.24 10.96
C ILE A 11 -21.07 4.33 11.61
N ILE A 12 -21.46 3.13 12.01
CA ILE A 12 -20.53 2.17 12.64
C ILE A 12 -19.43 1.76 11.69
N TYR A 13 -19.78 1.47 10.43
CA TYR A 13 -18.76 1.13 9.43
C TYR A 13 -17.82 2.31 9.15
N THR A 14 -18.31 3.54 9.16
CA THR A 14 -17.47 4.75 9.05
C THR A 14 -16.49 4.84 10.22
N ILE A 15 -16.92 4.52 11.45
CA ILE A 15 -16.04 4.48 12.64
C ILE A 15 -14.99 3.38 12.48
N ILE A 16 -15.37 2.18 12.05
CA ILE A 16 -14.45 1.07 11.78
C ILE A 16 -13.38 1.48 10.77
N VAL A 17 -13.78 2.12 9.69
CA VAL A 17 -12.88 2.60 8.63
C VAL A 17 -11.92 3.68 9.14
N ALA A 18 -12.42 4.60 9.97
CA ALA A 18 -11.60 5.64 10.60
C ALA A 18 -10.53 5.03 11.52
N LEU A 19 -10.96 4.11 12.40
CA LEU A 19 -10.06 3.42 13.32
C LEU A 19 -9.05 2.53 12.58
N ALA A 20 -9.46 1.86 11.49
CA ALA A 20 -8.56 1.07 10.64
C ALA A 20 -7.51 1.96 9.97
N GLY A 21 -7.90 3.12 9.44
CA GLY A 21 -6.96 4.11 8.91
C GLY A 21 -5.94 4.58 9.95
N LEU A 22 -6.41 4.82 11.18
CA LEU A 22 -5.55 5.22 12.30
C LEU A 22 -4.60 4.07 12.70
N ALA A 23 -5.09 2.84 12.89
CA ALA A 23 -4.30 1.70 13.30
C ALA A 23 -3.20 1.35 12.28
N LEU A 24 -3.56 1.31 10.99
CA LEU A 24 -2.61 1.06 9.90
C LEU A 24 -1.58 2.19 9.78
N GLY A 25 -2.00 3.44 9.93
CA GLY A 25 -1.10 4.58 9.89
C GLY A 25 -0.07 4.61 11.03
N LEU A 26 -0.45 4.09 12.23
CA LEU A 26 0.44 3.97 13.38
C LEU A 26 1.37 2.74 13.32
N SER A 27 1.15 1.80 12.42
CA SER A 27 1.95 0.58 12.32
C SER A 27 2.71 0.48 11.00
N ASP A 28 2.02 0.33 9.88
CA ASP A 28 2.61 -0.06 8.58
C ASP A 28 3.64 0.96 8.05
N ASN A 29 3.39 2.24 8.21
CA ASN A 29 4.30 3.31 7.75
C ASN A 29 5.63 3.37 8.52
N LEU A 30 5.73 2.73 9.67
CA LEU A 30 6.85 2.84 10.60
C LEU A 30 7.67 1.56 10.71
N PHE A 31 7.27 0.49 10.02
CA PHE A 31 8.00 -0.77 10.08
C PHE A 31 9.47 -0.65 9.65
N SER A 32 9.81 0.19 8.67
CA SER A 32 11.21 0.38 8.28
C SER A 32 12.08 0.90 9.43
N ASN A 33 11.58 1.88 10.19
CA ASN A 33 12.28 2.36 11.39
C ASN A 33 12.31 1.31 12.51
N TYR A 34 11.19 0.58 12.71
CA TYR A 34 11.13 -0.51 13.68
C TYR A 34 12.18 -1.58 13.40
N PHE A 35 12.30 -2.03 12.15
CA PHE A 35 13.30 -3.04 11.78
C PHE A 35 14.72 -2.55 12.02
N ARG A 36 14.98 -1.28 11.66
CA ARG A 36 16.28 -0.65 11.84
C ARG A 36 16.62 -0.45 13.32
N ASP A 37 15.69 0.10 14.11
CA ASP A 37 15.96 0.54 15.49
C ASP A 37 15.91 -0.65 16.49
N ALA A 38 15.06 -1.65 16.26
CA ALA A 38 14.88 -2.79 17.18
C ALA A 38 15.72 -4.02 16.82
N PHE A 39 16.09 -4.18 15.53
CA PHE A 39 16.80 -5.39 15.05
C PHE A 39 18.12 -5.07 14.34
N GLU A 40 18.44 -3.80 14.11
CA GLU A 40 19.66 -3.38 13.41
C GLU A 40 19.84 -4.05 12.05
N VAL A 41 18.71 -4.33 11.35
CA VAL A 41 18.71 -5.04 10.08
C VAL A 41 19.54 -4.32 9.02
N ASP A 42 20.25 -5.09 8.22
CA ASP A 42 20.95 -4.60 7.03
C ASP A 42 20.00 -4.47 5.82
N ALA A 43 20.54 -4.05 4.68
CA ALA A 43 19.75 -3.86 3.47
C ALA A 43 19.23 -5.17 2.86
N PHE A 44 19.98 -6.27 3.01
CA PHE A 44 19.53 -7.58 2.56
C PHE A 44 18.37 -8.08 3.43
N GLU A 45 18.53 -8.04 4.74
CA GLU A 45 17.47 -8.42 5.70
C GLU A 45 16.23 -7.55 5.50
N ARG A 46 16.41 -6.23 5.23
CA ARG A 46 15.33 -5.32 4.92
C ARG A 46 14.54 -5.74 3.67
N GLY A 47 15.23 -6.18 2.63
CA GLY A 47 14.60 -6.75 1.43
C GLY A 47 13.93 -8.10 1.71
N PHE A 48 14.57 -8.97 2.50
CA PHE A 48 14.06 -10.29 2.86
C PHE A 48 12.78 -10.24 3.71
N ILE A 49 12.65 -9.27 4.61
CA ILE A 49 11.46 -9.06 5.45
C ILE A 49 10.19 -8.88 4.60
N GLU A 50 10.32 -8.38 3.38
CA GLU A 50 9.17 -8.23 2.49
C GLU A 50 8.57 -9.56 2.03
N PHE A 51 9.32 -10.66 2.09
CA PHE A 51 8.76 -11.97 1.81
C PHE A 51 7.60 -12.33 2.77
N PRO A 52 7.77 -12.40 4.10
CA PRO A 52 6.65 -12.66 5.01
C PRO A 52 5.63 -11.51 5.04
N ARG A 53 5.99 -10.29 4.67
CA ARG A 53 5.08 -9.14 4.67
C ARG A 53 4.16 -9.09 3.44
N GLU A 54 4.63 -9.47 2.26
CA GLU A 54 3.89 -9.40 1.00
C GLU A 54 3.28 -10.76 0.58
N LEU A 55 3.81 -11.89 1.07
CA LEU A 55 3.28 -13.23 0.80
C LEU A 55 1.77 -13.36 1.13
N PRO A 56 1.24 -12.78 2.22
CA PRO A 56 -0.20 -12.71 2.48
C PRO A 56 -1.01 -12.11 1.34
N GLY A 57 -0.49 -11.13 0.60
CA GLY A 57 -1.15 -10.54 -0.55
C GLY A 57 -1.40 -11.56 -1.68
N VAL A 58 -0.44 -12.45 -1.92
CA VAL A 58 -0.59 -13.57 -2.86
C VAL A 58 -1.59 -14.60 -2.33
N LEU A 59 -1.49 -14.94 -1.04
CA LEU A 59 -2.30 -15.97 -0.41
C LEU A 59 -3.76 -15.55 -0.18
N THR A 60 -4.03 -14.25 -0.09
CA THR A 60 -5.36 -13.72 0.22
C THR A 60 -6.45 -14.27 -0.71
N VAL A 61 -6.19 -14.34 -2.02
CA VAL A 61 -7.19 -14.89 -2.99
C VAL A 61 -7.49 -16.35 -2.69
N VAL A 62 -6.44 -17.14 -2.38
CA VAL A 62 -6.59 -18.57 -2.04
C VAL A 62 -7.34 -18.73 -0.72
N VAL A 63 -6.95 -17.98 0.32
CA VAL A 63 -7.55 -18.04 1.65
C VAL A 63 -9.03 -17.63 1.60
N LEU A 64 -9.34 -16.48 0.98
CA LEU A 64 -10.72 -16.00 0.88
C LEU A 64 -11.59 -16.98 0.06
N SER A 65 -11.05 -17.59 -1.00
CA SER A 65 -11.78 -18.58 -1.81
C SER A 65 -11.98 -19.88 -1.04
N ALA A 66 -10.96 -20.40 -0.37
CA ALA A 66 -11.04 -21.65 0.38
C ALA A 66 -12.02 -21.55 1.57
N PHE A 67 -12.09 -20.39 2.21
CA PHE A 67 -12.95 -20.14 3.36
C PHE A 67 -14.21 -19.32 3.04
N ALA A 68 -14.56 -19.14 1.76
CA ALA A 68 -15.76 -18.41 1.33
C ALA A 68 -17.05 -18.92 2.00
N PHE A 69 -17.11 -20.22 2.33
CA PHE A 69 -18.27 -20.84 2.96
C PHE A 69 -18.62 -20.27 4.35
N ILE A 70 -17.67 -19.62 5.05
CA ILE A 70 -17.95 -18.99 6.34
C ILE A 70 -18.51 -17.56 6.22
N GLY A 71 -18.48 -16.97 5.02
CA GLY A 71 -19.03 -15.67 4.67
C GLY A 71 -18.10 -14.49 4.97
N ASP A 72 -18.26 -13.41 4.19
CA ASP A 72 -17.37 -12.24 4.19
C ASP A 72 -17.25 -11.54 5.56
N LYS A 73 -18.34 -11.49 6.33
CA LYS A 73 -18.33 -10.87 7.66
C LYS A 73 -17.46 -11.63 8.65
N LYS A 74 -17.57 -12.97 8.69
CA LYS A 74 -16.72 -13.78 9.56
C LYS A 74 -15.27 -13.74 9.13
N LEU A 75 -15.00 -13.74 7.81
CA LEU A 75 -13.65 -13.54 7.27
C LEU A 75 -13.08 -12.17 7.66
N THR A 76 -13.88 -11.11 7.63
CA THR A 76 -13.47 -9.78 8.11
C THR A 76 -13.17 -9.78 9.61
N LEU A 77 -13.98 -10.49 10.42
CA LEU A 77 -13.70 -10.63 11.84
C LEU A 77 -12.37 -11.36 12.08
N VAL A 78 -12.10 -12.43 11.34
CA VAL A 78 -10.82 -13.15 11.38
C VAL A 78 -9.67 -12.21 10.96
N SER A 79 -9.84 -11.38 9.94
CA SER A 79 -8.81 -10.43 9.51
C SER A 79 -8.41 -9.44 10.62
N PHE A 80 -9.38 -8.91 11.35
CA PHE A 80 -9.11 -8.02 12.49
C PHE A 80 -8.46 -8.77 13.67
N ALA A 81 -8.87 -10.01 13.93
CA ALA A 81 -8.24 -10.84 14.96
C ALA A 81 -6.77 -11.13 14.64
N LEU A 82 -6.45 -11.49 13.38
CA LEU A 82 -5.07 -11.70 12.94
C LEU A 82 -4.23 -10.43 13.06
N SER A 83 -4.75 -9.28 12.60
CA SER A 83 -4.06 -7.99 12.73
C SER A 83 -3.81 -7.63 14.20
N PHE A 84 -4.80 -7.85 15.08
CA PHE A 84 -4.67 -7.64 16.52
C PHE A 84 -3.58 -8.54 17.12
N ILE A 85 -3.66 -9.86 16.89
CA ILE A 85 -2.73 -10.83 17.49
C ILE A 85 -1.30 -10.51 17.07
N GLY A 86 -1.06 -10.31 15.77
CA GLY A 86 0.26 -10.05 15.26
C GLY A 86 0.87 -8.76 15.80
N ILE A 87 0.14 -7.63 15.73
CA ILE A 87 0.68 -6.34 16.18
C ILE A 87 0.84 -6.27 17.69
N MET A 88 -0.05 -6.89 18.48
CA MET A 88 0.06 -6.97 19.94
C MET A 88 1.29 -7.78 20.38
N PHE A 89 1.59 -8.87 19.66
CA PHE A 89 2.80 -9.63 19.94
C PHE A 89 4.06 -8.81 19.65
N LEU A 90 4.10 -8.11 18.52
CA LEU A 90 5.19 -7.19 18.19
C LEU A 90 5.32 -6.06 19.22
N ALA A 91 4.21 -5.62 19.81
CA ALA A 91 4.20 -4.55 20.83
C ALA A 91 4.74 -4.99 22.18
N LEU A 92 4.47 -6.24 22.61
CA LEU A 92 4.63 -6.65 24.02
C LEU A 92 5.70 -7.70 24.27
N ALA A 93 6.09 -8.49 23.24
CA ALA A 93 6.89 -9.70 23.47
C ALA A 93 8.39 -9.50 23.29
N ASN A 94 8.87 -8.35 22.82
CA ASN A 94 10.27 -8.13 22.45
C ASN A 94 10.84 -9.33 21.68
N PRO A 95 10.29 -9.66 20.49
CA PRO A 95 10.51 -10.92 19.81
C PRO A 95 11.94 -11.04 19.27
N SER A 96 12.42 -12.29 19.13
CA SER A 96 13.55 -12.58 18.25
C SER A 96 13.23 -12.22 16.79
N PHE A 97 14.24 -12.06 15.94
CA PHE A 97 14.05 -11.73 14.52
C PHE A 97 13.09 -12.72 13.82
N VAL A 98 13.26 -14.03 14.03
CA VAL A 98 12.38 -15.05 13.43
C VAL A 98 10.94 -14.95 13.94
N ALA A 99 10.75 -14.71 15.24
CA ALA A 99 9.42 -14.52 15.81
C ALA A 99 8.78 -13.23 15.29
N MET A 100 9.54 -12.16 15.10
CA MET A 100 9.09 -10.93 14.48
C MET A 100 8.58 -11.19 13.05
N LEU A 101 9.31 -11.93 12.22
CA LEU A 101 8.88 -12.28 10.85
C LEU A 101 7.55 -13.05 10.85
N PHE A 102 7.38 -14.01 11.78
CA PHE A 102 6.15 -14.79 11.90
C PHE A 102 4.95 -13.90 12.28
N PHE A 103 5.08 -13.05 13.29
CA PHE A 103 3.98 -12.19 13.72
C PHE A 103 3.73 -11.02 12.76
N LEU A 104 4.75 -10.59 12.02
CA LEU A 104 4.61 -9.67 10.90
C LEU A 104 3.76 -10.31 9.78
N PHE A 105 4.00 -11.59 9.44
CA PHE A 105 3.18 -12.34 8.50
C PHE A 105 1.72 -12.43 8.97
N ILE A 106 1.48 -12.72 10.26
CA ILE A 106 0.13 -12.79 10.83
C ILE A 106 -0.58 -11.44 10.73
N THR A 107 0.10 -10.35 11.12
CA THR A 107 -0.43 -8.98 11.00
C THR A 107 -0.78 -8.67 9.55
N SER A 108 0.14 -8.95 8.65
CA SER A 108 0.00 -8.69 7.22
C SER A 108 -1.13 -9.52 6.60
N MET A 109 -1.30 -10.80 7.00
CA MET A 109 -2.42 -11.63 6.55
C MET A 109 -3.76 -10.98 6.90
N GLY A 110 -3.90 -10.47 8.12
CA GLY A 110 -5.10 -9.76 8.53
C GLY A 110 -5.35 -8.51 7.67
N ILE A 111 -4.32 -7.71 7.43
CA ILE A 111 -4.41 -6.49 6.62
C ILE A 111 -4.81 -6.81 5.17
N HIS A 112 -4.14 -7.78 4.54
CA HIS A 112 -4.40 -8.14 3.14
C HIS A 112 -5.77 -8.80 2.94
N MET A 113 -6.25 -9.60 3.90
CA MET A 113 -7.61 -10.12 3.86
C MET A 113 -8.65 -9.01 3.97
N PHE A 114 -8.39 -7.98 4.78
CA PHE A 114 -9.33 -6.88 4.95
C PHE A 114 -9.46 -6.01 3.68
N MET A 115 -8.42 -5.85 2.87
CA MET A 115 -8.44 -4.98 1.68
C MET A 115 -9.61 -5.26 0.73
N PRO A 116 -9.81 -6.48 0.19
CA PRO A 116 -10.95 -6.77 -0.69
C PRO A 116 -12.29 -6.80 0.06
N LEU A 117 -12.29 -7.26 1.33
CA LEU A 117 -13.49 -7.31 2.15
C LEU A 117 -14.00 -5.92 2.54
N TYR A 118 -13.09 -4.95 2.68
CA TYR A 118 -13.42 -3.54 2.93
C TYR A 118 -14.34 -2.97 1.83
N ASP A 119 -13.99 -3.17 0.56
CA ASP A 119 -14.78 -2.66 -0.54
C ASP A 119 -16.14 -3.40 -0.66
N THR A 120 -16.13 -4.72 -0.52
CA THR A 120 -17.34 -5.55 -0.56
C THR A 120 -18.34 -5.17 0.52
N LEU A 121 -17.88 -5.02 1.77
CA LEU A 121 -18.74 -4.60 2.88
C LEU A 121 -19.22 -3.17 2.72
N GLY A 122 -18.35 -2.25 2.27
CA GLY A 122 -18.73 -0.88 1.98
C GLY A 122 -19.84 -0.78 0.93
N MET A 123 -19.73 -1.57 -0.14
CA MET A 123 -20.76 -1.64 -1.19
C MET A 123 -22.07 -2.26 -0.69
N SER A 124 -22.02 -3.26 0.20
CA SER A 124 -23.21 -3.90 0.75
C SER A 124 -24.06 -2.96 1.61
N LEU A 125 -23.47 -1.89 2.14
CA LEU A 125 -24.15 -0.85 2.91
C LEU A 125 -24.66 0.31 2.06
N ALA A 126 -24.31 0.34 0.77
CA ALA A 126 -24.69 1.40 -0.16
C ALA A 126 -26.08 1.15 -0.76
N VAL A 127 -26.84 2.22 -1.02
CA VAL A 127 -28.03 2.15 -1.84
C VAL A 127 -27.64 1.89 -3.28
N LYS A 128 -28.42 1.08 -3.99
CA LYS A 128 -28.16 0.73 -5.40
C LYS A 128 -28.04 2.01 -6.25
N GLY A 129 -26.88 2.18 -6.89
CA GLY A 129 -26.54 3.36 -7.69
C GLY A 129 -25.58 4.36 -7.02
N ASP A 130 -25.35 4.27 -5.69
CA ASP A 130 -24.56 5.23 -4.91
C ASP A 130 -23.18 4.64 -4.45
N TYR A 131 -22.77 3.51 -5.04
CA TYR A 131 -21.57 2.77 -4.62
C TYR A 131 -20.29 3.62 -4.65
N GLY A 132 -20.05 4.35 -5.73
CA GLY A 132 -18.87 5.19 -5.87
C GLY A 132 -18.79 6.32 -4.84
N ARG A 133 -19.92 6.96 -4.54
CA ARG A 133 -20.00 8.02 -3.53
C ARG A 133 -19.70 7.51 -2.13
N ILE A 134 -20.24 6.34 -1.77
CA ILE A 134 -20.04 5.74 -0.43
C ILE A 134 -18.62 5.23 -0.27
N LEU A 135 -18.07 4.51 -1.24
CA LEU A 135 -16.68 4.06 -1.21
C LEU A 135 -15.70 5.24 -1.21
N GLY A 136 -15.98 6.29 -2.00
CA GLY A 136 -15.20 7.52 -1.98
C GLY A 136 -15.19 8.18 -0.60
N ARG A 137 -16.35 8.25 0.09
CA ARG A 137 -16.46 8.75 1.47
C ARG A 137 -15.62 7.91 2.45
N PHE A 138 -15.72 6.58 2.39
CA PHE A 138 -14.94 5.69 3.25
C PHE A 138 -13.44 5.84 3.01
N ASN A 139 -13.01 5.89 1.75
CA ASN A 139 -11.60 6.13 1.41
C ASN A 139 -11.10 7.48 1.91
N SER A 140 -11.90 8.54 1.82
CA SER A 140 -11.55 9.86 2.36
C SER A 140 -11.39 9.82 3.88
N VAL A 141 -12.30 9.16 4.60
CA VAL A 141 -12.22 8.97 6.06
C VAL A 141 -10.96 8.18 6.43
N ARG A 142 -10.71 7.05 5.77
CA ARG A 142 -9.51 6.24 6.00
C ARG A 142 -8.23 7.04 5.80
N THR A 143 -8.14 7.79 4.72
CA THR A 143 -6.97 8.63 4.41
C THR A 143 -6.79 9.74 5.44
N ALA A 144 -7.86 10.42 5.86
CA ALA A 144 -7.80 11.46 6.88
C ALA A 144 -7.28 10.92 8.23
N PHE A 145 -7.74 9.75 8.64
CA PHE A 145 -7.28 9.13 9.89
C PHE A 145 -5.88 8.52 9.78
N SER A 146 -5.46 8.05 8.60
CA SER A 146 -4.06 7.68 8.35
C SER A 146 -3.12 8.89 8.42
N LEU A 147 -3.56 10.05 7.93
CA LEU A 147 -2.82 11.31 8.07
C LEU A 147 -2.75 11.77 9.54
N LEU A 148 -3.84 11.62 10.29
CA LEU A 148 -3.85 11.88 11.74
C LEU A 148 -2.86 10.96 12.46
N ALA A 149 -2.79 9.68 12.09
CA ALA A 149 -1.81 8.73 12.62
C ALA A 149 -0.36 9.20 12.40
N ALA A 150 -0.05 9.68 11.19
CA ALA A 150 1.27 10.23 10.90
C ALA A 150 1.59 11.46 11.77
N GLY A 151 0.59 12.33 12.04
CA GLY A 151 0.73 13.45 12.99
C GLY A 151 1.00 12.99 14.42
N ILE A 152 0.26 11.99 14.90
CA ILE A 152 0.46 11.39 16.24
C ILE A 152 1.85 10.74 16.33
N ALA A 153 2.28 10.01 15.30
CA ALA A 153 3.59 9.40 15.24
C ALA A 153 4.69 10.48 15.27
N PHE A 154 4.59 11.50 14.42
CA PHE A 154 5.53 12.63 14.41
C PHE A 154 5.71 13.26 15.80
N ILE A 155 4.60 13.67 16.43
CA ILE A 155 4.64 14.30 17.76
C ILE A 155 5.16 13.32 18.81
N GLY A 156 4.69 12.08 18.82
CA GLY A 156 5.05 11.09 19.82
C GLY A 156 6.52 10.68 19.79
N PHE A 157 7.12 10.49 18.60
CA PHE A 157 8.55 10.22 18.48
C PHE A 157 9.38 11.47 18.80
N ARG A 158 8.95 12.64 18.32
CA ARG A 158 9.64 13.90 18.63
C ARG A 158 9.68 14.25 20.11
N ALA A 159 8.60 13.92 20.82
CA ALA A 159 8.50 14.11 22.29
C ALA A 159 9.18 12.98 23.09
N GLY A 160 9.73 11.95 22.47
CA GLY A 160 10.31 10.80 23.15
C GLY A 160 9.27 9.86 23.81
N PHE A 161 7.97 10.06 23.53
CA PHE A 161 6.92 9.19 24.05
C PHE A 161 6.89 7.82 23.35
N PHE A 162 7.19 7.78 22.06
CA PHE A 162 7.35 6.56 21.29
C PHE A 162 8.83 6.22 21.09
N SER A 163 9.14 4.92 21.13
CA SER A 163 10.44 4.34 20.83
C SER A 163 10.28 2.90 20.40
N PHE A 164 11.19 2.41 19.56
CA PHE A 164 11.26 1.00 19.16
C PHE A 164 12.28 0.19 19.98
N THR A 165 13.05 0.85 20.85
CA THR A 165 14.09 0.23 21.68
C THR A 165 13.63 -0.04 23.11
N THR A 166 12.35 0.23 23.44
CA THR A 166 11.77 -0.05 24.76
C THR A 166 11.12 -1.43 24.79
N PRO A 167 11.06 -2.11 25.97
CA PRO A 167 10.41 -3.43 26.09
C PRO A 167 8.96 -3.49 25.60
N ILE A 168 8.25 -2.35 25.69
CA ILE A 168 6.89 -2.21 25.17
C ILE A 168 6.89 -1.14 24.10
N ILE A 169 6.54 -1.54 22.89
CA ILE A 169 6.46 -0.62 21.74
C ILE A 169 5.08 0.05 21.76
N ARG A 170 5.00 1.21 22.43
CA ARG A 170 3.74 1.92 22.72
C ARG A 170 2.92 2.23 21.47
N ILE A 171 3.54 2.56 20.35
CA ILE A 171 2.82 2.89 19.12
C ILE A 171 2.12 1.65 18.53
N PHE A 172 2.75 0.48 18.58
CA PHE A 172 2.13 -0.79 18.18
C PHE A 172 1.09 -1.26 19.19
N LEU A 173 1.30 -0.99 20.49
CA LEU A 173 0.29 -1.26 21.52
C LEU A 173 -1.00 -0.47 21.24
N ILE A 174 -0.88 0.82 20.92
CA ILE A 174 -2.04 1.65 20.56
C ILE A 174 -2.71 1.10 19.29
N ALA A 175 -1.95 0.75 18.25
CA ALA A 175 -2.49 0.15 17.03
C ALA A 175 -3.23 -1.17 17.33
N GLY A 176 -2.68 -2.02 18.19
CA GLY A 176 -3.33 -3.26 18.63
C GLY A 176 -4.64 -3.02 19.39
N ILE A 177 -4.66 -2.07 20.32
CA ILE A 177 -5.88 -1.66 21.03
C ILE A 177 -6.94 -1.17 20.03
N LEU A 178 -6.55 -0.40 19.02
CA LEU A 178 -7.47 0.05 17.96
C LEU A 178 -8.06 -1.15 17.20
N PHE A 179 -7.26 -2.17 16.84
CA PHE A 179 -7.78 -3.38 16.20
C PHE A 179 -8.74 -4.15 17.11
N ALA A 180 -8.51 -4.20 18.44
CA ALA A 180 -9.46 -4.79 19.38
C ALA A 180 -10.79 -4.02 19.43
N ILE A 181 -10.73 -2.69 19.43
CA ILE A 181 -11.90 -1.83 19.37
C ILE A 181 -12.67 -2.04 18.05
N ILE A 182 -11.95 -2.09 16.92
CA ILE A 182 -12.52 -2.40 15.60
C ILE A 182 -13.24 -3.75 15.63
N PHE A 183 -12.60 -4.78 16.19
CA PHE A 183 -13.20 -6.11 16.35
C PHE A 183 -14.53 -6.05 17.10
N CYS A 184 -14.61 -5.33 18.22
CA CYS A 184 -15.84 -5.14 18.98
C CYS A 184 -16.93 -4.38 18.20
N PHE A 185 -16.57 -3.27 17.52
CA PHE A 185 -17.50 -2.54 16.67
C PHE A 185 -18.00 -3.40 15.50
N PHE A 186 -17.14 -4.25 14.96
CA PHE A 186 -17.52 -5.13 13.86
C PHE A 186 -18.46 -6.24 14.30
N LEU A 187 -18.26 -6.83 15.48
CA LEU A 187 -19.25 -7.76 16.10
C LEU A 187 -20.63 -7.11 16.24
N TYR A 188 -20.66 -5.83 16.61
CA TYR A 188 -21.92 -5.10 16.70
C TYR A 188 -22.53 -4.83 15.30
N LEU A 189 -21.71 -4.47 14.31
CA LEU A 189 -22.14 -4.29 12.93
C LEU A 189 -22.77 -5.55 12.34
N MET A 190 -22.19 -6.73 12.63
CA MET A 190 -22.72 -8.01 12.16
C MET A 190 -24.16 -8.28 12.64
N LYS A 191 -24.55 -7.77 13.81
CA LYS A 191 -25.93 -7.87 14.32
C LYS A 191 -26.91 -6.94 13.59
N LEU A 192 -26.43 -5.87 13.00
CA LEU A 192 -27.25 -4.85 12.33
C LEU A 192 -27.49 -5.14 10.85
N THR A 193 -26.66 -6.00 10.24
CA THR A 193 -26.70 -6.22 8.80
C THR A 193 -26.97 -7.68 8.48
N PRO A 194 -27.78 -8.02 7.45
CA PRO A 194 -27.97 -9.39 7.01
C PRO A 194 -26.67 -9.99 6.47
N ASP A 195 -26.56 -11.30 6.43
CA ASP A 195 -25.38 -11.96 5.87
C ASP A 195 -25.30 -11.70 4.35
N THR A 196 -24.10 -11.39 3.88
CA THR A 196 -23.81 -11.24 2.45
C THR A 196 -23.54 -12.62 1.85
N SER A 197 -24.05 -12.85 0.63
CA SER A 197 -23.71 -14.06 -0.10
C SER A 197 -22.21 -14.10 -0.40
N PRO A 198 -21.54 -15.24 -0.17
CA PRO A 198 -20.10 -15.35 -0.44
C PRO A 198 -19.81 -15.11 -1.92
N GLN A 199 -18.92 -14.18 -2.23
CA GLN A 199 -18.40 -14.03 -3.58
C GLN A 199 -17.19 -14.96 -3.76
N LYS A 200 -17.29 -15.90 -4.71
CA LYS A 200 -16.15 -16.73 -5.09
C LYS A 200 -15.15 -15.88 -5.87
N SER A 201 -13.98 -15.69 -5.30
CA SER A 201 -12.85 -15.12 -6.04
C SER A 201 -12.16 -16.24 -6.82
N HIS A 202 -11.79 -15.99 -8.07
CA HIS A 202 -11.03 -16.91 -8.91
C HIS A 202 -10.03 -16.13 -9.77
N PHE A 203 -8.98 -16.81 -10.20
CA PHE A 203 -8.02 -16.23 -11.12
C PHE A 203 -8.52 -16.34 -12.55
N VAL A 204 -8.33 -15.30 -13.35
CA VAL A 204 -8.56 -15.32 -14.79
C VAL A 204 -7.25 -15.02 -15.49
N ILE A 205 -6.82 -15.93 -16.37
CA ILE A 205 -5.62 -15.77 -17.19
C ILE A 205 -6.03 -15.89 -18.64
N LYS A 206 -6.22 -14.74 -19.32
CA LYS A 206 -6.50 -14.68 -20.75
C LYS A 206 -5.35 -14.00 -21.48
N LYS A 207 -4.88 -14.56 -22.60
CA LYS A 207 -3.79 -13.99 -23.41
C LYS A 207 -4.08 -12.54 -23.84
N LYS A 208 -5.34 -12.20 -24.06
CA LYS A 208 -5.79 -10.85 -24.39
C LYS A 208 -5.39 -9.81 -23.33
N TYR A 209 -5.37 -10.21 -22.03
CA TYR A 209 -5.06 -9.34 -20.90
C TYR A 209 -3.56 -9.36 -20.51
N SER A 210 -2.71 -10.05 -21.29
CA SER A 210 -1.28 -10.23 -20.98
C SER A 210 -0.53 -8.92 -20.75
N ARG A 211 -0.83 -7.87 -21.52
CA ARG A 211 -0.22 -6.55 -21.32
C ARG A 211 -0.58 -5.95 -19.96
N PHE A 212 -1.84 -6.11 -19.53
CA PHE A 212 -2.26 -5.67 -18.21
C PHE A 212 -1.50 -6.42 -17.11
N TYR A 213 -1.35 -7.74 -17.23
CA TYR A 213 -0.61 -8.54 -16.25
C TYR A 213 0.87 -8.15 -16.18
N VAL A 214 1.52 -7.93 -17.33
CA VAL A 214 2.92 -7.47 -17.36
C VAL A 214 3.05 -6.09 -16.71
N LEU A 215 2.12 -5.17 -16.99
CA LEU A 215 2.11 -3.84 -16.36
C LEU A 215 1.86 -3.91 -14.86
N ALA A 216 0.99 -4.80 -14.39
CA ALA A 216 0.75 -5.03 -12.97
C ALA A 216 1.99 -5.58 -12.27
N ALA A 217 2.64 -6.59 -12.85
CA ALA A 217 3.87 -7.19 -12.34
C ALA A 217 5.03 -6.17 -12.26
N LEU A 218 5.28 -5.43 -13.35
CA LEU A 218 6.33 -4.41 -13.38
C LEU A 218 6.07 -3.26 -12.41
N PHE A 219 4.81 -2.88 -12.26
CA PHE A 219 4.43 -1.88 -11.28
C PHE A 219 4.66 -2.37 -9.85
N GLY A 220 4.25 -3.61 -9.54
CA GLY A 220 4.45 -4.20 -8.21
C GLY A 220 5.91 -4.21 -7.81
N GLY A 221 6.78 -4.73 -8.68
CA GLY A 221 8.22 -4.74 -8.43
C GLY A 221 8.79 -3.33 -8.19
N ARG A 222 8.47 -2.39 -9.06
CA ARG A 222 8.96 -1.02 -8.98
C ARG A 222 8.40 -0.26 -7.77
N LYS A 223 7.09 -0.37 -7.53
CA LYS A 223 6.42 0.20 -6.34
C LYS A 223 7.11 -0.26 -5.06
N GLN A 224 7.39 -1.56 -4.97
CA GLN A 224 7.98 -2.16 -3.79
C GLN A 224 9.42 -1.69 -3.54
N ILE A 225 10.20 -1.52 -4.59
CA ILE A 225 11.56 -0.96 -4.46
C ILE A 225 11.51 0.41 -3.78
N MET A 226 10.62 1.29 -4.23
CA MET A 226 10.49 2.63 -3.63
C MET A 226 9.84 2.58 -2.24
N PHE A 227 8.91 1.65 -2.01
CA PHE A 227 8.30 1.49 -0.69
C PHE A 227 9.32 1.03 0.36
N VAL A 228 10.24 0.15 -0.02
CA VAL A 228 11.28 -0.43 0.86
C VAL A 228 12.49 0.48 0.95
N PHE A 229 13.13 0.73 -0.21
CA PHE A 229 14.45 1.36 -0.27
C PHE A 229 14.40 2.89 -0.38
N GLY A 230 13.26 3.48 -0.75
CA GLY A 230 13.06 4.93 -0.68
C GLY A 230 13.21 5.46 0.75
N PRO A 231 12.38 5.01 1.73
CA PRO A 231 12.58 5.34 3.14
C PRO A 231 13.91 4.83 3.69
N TRP A 232 14.42 3.69 3.20
CA TRP A 232 15.67 3.11 3.68
C TRP A 232 16.88 4.01 3.38
N VAL A 233 16.93 4.66 2.21
CA VAL A 233 17.94 5.71 1.93
C VAL A 233 17.86 6.83 2.97
N LEU A 234 16.66 7.30 3.29
CA LEU A 234 16.46 8.37 4.30
C LEU A 234 16.94 7.94 5.69
N ILE A 235 16.65 6.70 6.07
CA ILE A 235 16.99 6.14 7.39
C ILE A 235 18.47 5.81 7.48
N GLU A 236 18.98 5.01 6.52
CA GLU A 236 20.33 4.43 6.59
C GLU A 236 21.41 5.41 6.19
N LEU A 237 21.23 6.14 5.08
CA LEU A 237 22.25 7.07 4.60
C LEU A 237 22.17 8.46 5.24
N PHE A 238 20.98 8.91 5.63
CA PHE A 238 20.77 10.25 6.18
C PHE A 238 20.43 10.27 7.68
N GLY A 239 20.20 9.12 8.30
CA GLY A 239 19.93 9.00 9.74
C GLY A 239 18.57 9.56 10.17
N PHE A 240 17.57 9.64 9.28
CA PHE A 240 16.26 10.16 9.63
C PHE A 240 15.47 9.18 10.51
N GLY A 241 15.03 9.67 11.66
CA GLY A 241 14.19 8.93 12.59
C GLY A 241 12.72 8.85 12.15
N PRO A 242 11.91 8.10 12.92
CA PRO A 242 10.47 7.89 12.62
C PRO A 242 9.67 9.20 12.59
N ASP A 243 10.10 10.22 13.34
CA ASP A 243 9.50 11.56 13.33
C ASP A 243 9.62 12.21 11.95
N TYR A 244 10.81 12.24 11.35
CA TYR A 244 11.00 12.78 10.01
C TYR A 244 10.29 11.98 8.94
N ILE A 245 10.33 10.64 9.00
CA ILE A 245 9.57 9.78 8.05
C ILE A 245 8.07 10.08 8.14
N SER A 246 7.52 10.24 9.35
CA SER A 246 6.13 10.64 9.55
C SER A 246 5.82 12.00 8.95
N LEU A 247 6.73 12.99 9.12
CA LEU A 247 6.58 14.32 8.51
C LEU A 247 6.56 14.25 6.97
N PHE A 248 7.43 13.44 6.36
CA PHE A 248 7.47 13.29 4.90
C PHE A 248 6.20 12.60 4.36
N ILE A 249 5.62 11.67 5.12
CA ILE A 249 4.32 11.07 4.81
C ILE A 249 3.21 12.13 4.85
N ILE A 250 3.20 13.01 5.86
CA ILE A 250 2.23 14.11 5.97
C ILE A 250 2.32 15.02 4.73
N ILE A 251 3.52 15.48 4.40
CA ILE A 251 3.75 16.37 3.23
C ILE A 251 3.29 15.67 1.96
N SER A 252 3.69 14.42 1.73
CA SER A 252 3.33 13.65 0.54
C SER A 252 1.83 13.43 0.43
N SER A 253 1.14 13.18 1.55
CA SER A 253 -0.31 12.98 1.58
C SER A 253 -1.06 14.26 1.22
N ILE A 254 -0.65 15.40 1.76
CA ILE A 254 -1.26 16.71 1.43
C ILE A 254 -1.10 17.00 -0.06
N VAL A 255 0.12 16.84 -0.60
CA VAL A 255 0.39 17.06 -2.03
C VAL A 255 -0.43 16.09 -2.89
N SER A 256 -0.53 14.81 -2.49
CA SER A 256 -1.32 13.80 -3.21
C SER A 256 -2.80 14.18 -3.29
N VAL A 257 -3.39 14.65 -2.20
CA VAL A 257 -4.81 15.09 -2.18
C VAL A 257 -5.07 16.23 -3.18
N ILE A 258 -4.11 17.16 -3.32
CA ILE A 258 -4.22 18.29 -4.26
C ILE A 258 -4.05 17.82 -5.70
N VAL A 259 -3.14 16.88 -5.96
CA VAL A 259 -2.79 16.43 -7.32
C VAL A 259 -3.76 15.37 -7.86
N LEU A 260 -4.38 14.58 -7.00
CA LEU A 260 -5.27 13.48 -7.41
C LEU A 260 -6.39 13.89 -8.39
N PRO A 261 -7.13 15.00 -8.17
CA PRO A 261 -8.12 15.47 -9.14
C PRO A 261 -7.53 15.92 -10.47
N ILE A 262 -6.26 16.34 -10.48
CA ILE A 262 -5.54 16.74 -11.69
C ILE A 262 -5.23 15.50 -12.53
N ILE A 263 -4.77 14.42 -11.89
CA ILE A 263 -4.52 13.13 -12.53
C ILE A 263 -5.81 12.60 -13.17
N GLY A 264 -6.93 12.65 -12.45
CA GLY A 264 -8.24 12.24 -13.00
C GLY A 264 -8.58 13.00 -14.28
N ARG A 265 -8.47 14.34 -14.26
CA ARG A 265 -8.69 15.16 -15.46
C ARG A 265 -7.74 14.86 -16.62
N TRP A 266 -6.49 14.50 -16.33
CA TRP A 266 -5.54 14.09 -17.38
C TRP A 266 -5.93 12.75 -18.00
N ILE A 267 -6.43 11.80 -17.21
CA ILE A 267 -6.94 10.52 -17.74
C ILE A 267 -8.14 10.78 -18.66
N ASP A 268 -9.07 11.63 -18.24
CA ASP A 268 -10.26 11.96 -19.03
C ASP A 268 -9.89 12.69 -20.32
N LYS A 269 -8.91 13.60 -20.28
CA LYS A 269 -8.52 14.44 -21.43
C LYS A 269 -7.58 13.74 -22.39
N TYR A 270 -6.58 13.02 -21.90
CA TYR A 270 -5.49 12.45 -22.72
C TYR A 270 -5.56 10.92 -22.84
N GLY A 271 -6.43 10.28 -22.06
CA GLY A 271 -6.58 8.84 -22.00
C GLY A 271 -5.59 8.12 -21.08
N ALA A 272 -5.97 6.95 -20.63
CA ALA A 272 -5.18 6.13 -19.72
C ALA A 272 -3.77 5.79 -20.27
N PRO A 273 -3.56 5.44 -21.56
CA PRO A 273 -2.25 5.11 -22.08
C PRO A 273 -1.24 6.26 -21.97
N TRP A 274 -1.66 7.50 -22.22
CA TRP A 274 -0.81 8.68 -22.11
C TRP A 274 -0.37 8.90 -20.65
N VAL A 275 -1.32 8.78 -19.71
CA VAL A 275 -1.03 8.94 -18.26
C VAL A 275 -0.07 7.85 -17.78
N MET A 276 -0.20 6.61 -18.28
CA MET A 276 0.72 5.52 -17.94
C MET A 276 2.14 5.75 -18.49
N VAL A 277 2.28 6.36 -19.65
CA VAL A 277 3.60 6.75 -20.21
C VAL A 277 4.22 7.87 -19.36
N LEU A 278 3.42 8.89 -19.01
CA LEU A 278 3.88 9.98 -18.14
C LEU A 278 4.31 9.45 -16.77
N GLU A 279 3.53 8.54 -16.16
CA GLU A 279 3.89 7.85 -14.92
C GLU A 279 5.30 7.28 -14.99
N VAL A 280 5.61 6.52 -16.04
CA VAL A 280 6.91 5.87 -16.19
C VAL A 280 8.06 6.88 -16.35
N ILE A 281 7.84 7.94 -17.13
CA ILE A 281 8.84 9.00 -17.30
C ILE A 281 9.14 9.68 -15.96
N LEU A 282 8.12 10.02 -15.18
CA LEU A 282 8.29 10.63 -13.87
C LEU A 282 9.05 9.70 -12.91
N PHE A 283 8.72 8.42 -12.89
CA PHE A 283 9.45 7.44 -12.08
C PHE A 283 10.92 7.30 -12.52
N PHE A 284 11.20 7.35 -13.80
CA PHE A 284 12.60 7.32 -14.27
C PHE A 284 13.39 8.50 -13.72
N VAL A 285 12.81 9.71 -13.71
CA VAL A 285 13.42 10.91 -13.10
C VAL A 285 13.64 10.71 -11.59
N ILE A 286 12.64 10.12 -10.88
CA ILE A 286 12.73 9.81 -9.45
C ILE A 286 13.90 8.86 -9.18
N TYR A 287 14.01 7.77 -9.95
CA TYR A 287 15.09 6.79 -9.76
C TYR A 287 16.46 7.36 -10.06
N LEU A 288 16.56 8.21 -11.09
CA LEU A 288 17.79 8.93 -11.38
C LEU A 288 18.21 9.82 -10.21
N GLY A 289 17.26 10.58 -9.63
CA GLY A 289 17.50 11.42 -8.45
C GLY A 289 17.98 10.61 -7.25
N TYR A 290 17.28 9.54 -6.90
CA TYR A 290 17.68 8.63 -5.83
C TYR A 290 19.04 7.98 -6.10
N GLY A 291 19.28 7.50 -7.33
CA GLY A 291 20.54 6.87 -7.72
C GLY A 291 21.73 7.81 -7.57
N ILE A 292 21.62 9.05 -8.05
CA ILE A 292 22.68 10.06 -7.95
C ILE A 292 22.96 10.43 -6.49
N ILE A 293 21.92 10.70 -5.69
CA ILE A 293 22.07 11.06 -4.28
C ILE A 293 22.65 9.91 -3.47
N SER A 294 22.21 8.67 -3.72
CA SER A 294 22.72 7.49 -3.05
C SER A 294 24.19 7.26 -3.39
N ALA A 295 24.58 7.36 -4.68
CA ALA A 295 25.96 7.25 -5.10
C ALA A 295 26.84 8.32 -4.48
N GLY A 296 26.35 9.57 -4.45
CA GLY A 296 27.09 10.69 -3.87
C GLY A 296 27.28 10.59 -2.38
N SER A 297 26.25 10.11 -1.67
CA SER A 297 26.30 9.94 -0.22
C SER A 297 27.15 8.75 0.22
N SER A 298 27.12 7.64 -0.52
CA SER A 298 27.94 6.44 -0.23
C SER A 298 29.41 6.63 -0.66
N GLY A 299 29.65 7.38 -1.75
CA GLY A 299 31.00 7.70 -2.23
C GLY A 299 31.62 8.92 -1.57
N GLU A 300 30.94 9.53 -0.59
CA GLU A 300 31.38 10.71 0.18
C GLU A 300 31.72 11.98 -0.66
N TRP A 301 31.41 11.96 -1.97
CA TRP A 301 31.66 13.13 -2.83
C TRP A 301 30.50 14.15 -2.84
N MET A 302 29.34 13.78 -2.29
CA MET A 302 28.19 14.68 -2.14
C MET A 302 27.96 15.01 -0.67
N PRO A 303 28.19 16.27 -0.24
CA PRO A 303 27.96 16.66 1.15
C PRO A 303 26.47 16.62 1.48
N ARG A 304 26.13 16.19 2.70
CA ARG A 304 24.75 16.12 3.20
C ARG A 304 24.19 17.50 3.56
N THR A 305 24.14 18.39 2.58
CA THR A 305 23.62 19.75 2.76
C THR A 305 22.09 19.78 2.83
N ALA A 306 21.54 20.87 3.36
CA ALA A 306 20.09 21.10 3.39
C ALA A 306 19.48 21.05 1.98
N LEU A 307 20.22 21.45 0.93
CA LEU A 307 19.78 21.36 -0.46
C LEU A 307 19.63 19.91 -0.90
N VAL A 308 20.62 19.05 -0.65
CA VAL A 308 20.59 17.62 -1.00
C VAL A 308 19.44 16.92 -0.29
N VAL A 309 19.26 17.18 1.01
CA VAL A 309 18.13 16.68 1.80
C VAL A 309 16.80 17.18 1.22
N GLY A 310 16.70 18.46 0.87
CA GLY A 310 15.50 19.04 0.25
C GLY A 310 15.14 18.36 -1.08
N ILE A 311 16.13 18.09 -1.93
CA ILE A 311 15.93 17.36 -3.19
C ILE A 311 15.46 15.92 -2.92
N LEU A 312 16.07 15.23 -1.96
CA LEU A 312 15.69 13.86 -1.59
C LEU A 312 14.25 13.78 -1.09
N VAL A 313 13.85 14.71 -0.20
CA VAL A 313 12.47 14.81 0.30
C VAL A 313 11.50 15.16 -0.83
N PHE A 314 11.88 16.03 -1.75
CA PHE A 314 11.08 16.34 -2.93
C PHE A 314 10.88 15.11 -3.83
N VAL A 315 11.94 14.36 -4.13
CA VAL A 315 11.87 13.15 -4.96
C VAL A 315 11.06 12.06 -4.26
N TYR A 316 11.20 11.91 -2.93
CA TYR A 316 10.37 11.02 -2.12
C TYR A 316 8.89 11.40 -2.18
N THR A 317 8.57 12.69 -2.04
CA THR A 317 7.20 13.19 -2.14
C THR A 317 6.65 12.97 -3.54
N LEU A 318 7.45 13.22 -4.59
CA LEU A 318 7.07 13.02 -5.98
C LEU A 318 6.72 11.55 -6.26
N ASP A 319 7.49 10.59 -5.73
CA ASP A 319 7.19 9.16 -5.82
C ASP A 319 5.81 8.83 -5.28
N ARG A 320 5.49 9.29 -4.07
CA ARG A 320 4.19 9.08 -3.43
C ARG A 320 3.02 9.67 -4.23
N VAL A 321 3.23 10.82 -4.84
CA VAL A 321 2.24 11.46 -5.73
C VAL A 321 2.06 10.67 -7.02
N VAL A 322 3.17 10.29 -7.67
CA VAL A 322 3.15 9.56 -8.95
C VAL A 322 2.58 8.14 -8.79
N ALA A 323 2.71 7.52 -7.63
CA ALA A 323 2.07 6.23 -7.34
C ALA A 323 0.53 6.26 -7.56
N ASN A 324 -0.12 7.42 -7.42
CA ASN A 324 -1.56 7.57 -7.68
C ASN A 324 -1.95 7.46 -9.17
N PHE A 325 -0.99 7.56 -10.10
CA PHE A 325 -1.21 7.32 -11.54
C PHE A 325 -1.62 5.87 -11.82
N ALA A 326 -1.41 4.96 -10.86
CA ALA A 326 -1.83 3.56 -10.91
C ALA A 326 -3.32 3.38 -11.28
N MET A 327 -4.18 4.36 -10.98
CA MET A 327 -5.59 4.32 -11.37
C MET A 327 -5.79 4.21 -12.89
N ALA A 328 -4.85 4.72 -13.69
CA ALA A 328 -4.92 4.61 -15.15
C ALA A 328 -4.90 3.15 -15.64
N ARG A 329 -4.21 2.24 -14.94
CA ARG A 329 -4.19 0.81 -15.28
C ARG A 329 -5.56 0.15 -15.11
N SER A 330 -6.30 0.48 -14.06
CA SER A 330 -7.64 -0.05 -13.83
C SER A 330 -8.62 0.44 -14.91
N ILE A 331 -8.48 1.70 -15.34
CA ILE A 331 -9.27 2.26 -16.44
C ILE A 331 -8.89 1.59 -17.77
N TYR A 332 -7.59 1.37 -18.01
CA TYR A 332 -7.12 0.61 -19.18
C TYR A 332 -7.70 -0.81 -19.20
N LEU A 333 -7.67 -1.55 -18.08
CA LEU A 333 -8.28 -2.87 -18.01
C LEU A 333 -9.75 -2.84 -18.40
N ARG A 334 -10.52 -1.89 -17.85
CA ARG A 334 -11.95 -1.74 -18.16
C ARG A 334 -12.20 -1.53 -19.66
N SER A 335 -11.26 -0.91 -20.38
CA SER A 335 -11.38 -0.67 -21.82
C SER A 335 -11.08 -1.87 -22.71
N ILE A 336 -10.46 -2.94 -22.16
CA ILE A 336 -10.05 -4.12 -22.94
C ILE A 336 -10.77 -5.41 -22.57
N VAL A 337 -11.52 -5.44 -21.46
CA VAL A 337 -12.25 -6.64 -21.04
C VAL A 337 -13.40 -6.98 -22.00
N ASP A 338 -13.66 -8.27 -22.19
CA ASP A 338 -14.73 -8.75 -23.06
C ASP A 338 -16.09 -8.60 -22.39
N THR A 339 -16.14 -8.88 -21.09
CA THR A 339 -17.36 -8.80 -20.27
C THR A 339 -17.05 -8.10 -18.94
N PRO A 340 -18.02 -7.41 -18.34
CA PRO A 340 -17.86 -6.83 -17.00
C PRO A 340 -17.43 -7.86 -15.93
N ASP A 341 -17.82 -9.14 -16.11
CA ASP A 341 -17.51 -10.22 -15.17
C ASP A 341 -16.01 -10.58 -15.16
N ASP A 342 -15.28 -10.27 -16.22
CA ASP A 342 -13.83 -10.47 -16.29
C ASP A 342 -13.03 -9.44 -15.48
N ILE A 343 -13.63 -8.28 -15.11
CA ILE A 343 -12.89 -7.17 -14.46
C ILE A 343 -12.31 -7.62 -13.12
N THR A 344 -13.17 -8.05 -12.20
CA THR A 344 -12.76 -8.41 -10.84
C THR A 344 -11.75 -9.56 -10.79
N PRO A 345 -11.96 -10.69 -11.50
CA PRO A 345 -10.96 -11.77 -11.51
C PRO A 345 -9.63 -11.37 -12.15
N THR A 346 -9.66 -10.52 -13.19
CA THR A 346 -8.44 -10.05 -13.85
C THR A 346 -7.67 -9.08 -12.96
N LEU A 347 -8.36 -8.20 -12.22
CA LEU A 347 -7.73 -7.33 -11.21
C LEU A 347 -7.10 -8.16 -10.09
N ALA A 348 -7.78 -9.20 -9.61
CA ALA A 348 -7.26 -10.11 -8.59
C ALA A 348 -6.00 -10.85 -9.06
N THR A 349 -5.99 -11.33 -10.31
CA THR A 349 -4.80 -11.93 -10.92
C THR A 349 -3.66 -10.91 -11.05
N GLY A 350 -3.96 -9.68 -11.47
CA GLY A 350 -2.99 -8.60 -11.54
C GLY A 350 -2.39 -8.25 -10.18
N LEU A 351 -3.22 -8.23 -9.13
CA LEU A 351 -2.76 -7.97 -7.76
C LEU A 351 -1.86 -9.10 -7.24
N ALA A 352 -2.17 -10.36 -7.52
CA ALA A 352 -1.30 -11.47 -7.14
C ALA A 352 0.07 -11.38 -7.85
N LEU A 353 0.10 -11.01 -9.13
CA LEU A 353 1.35 -10.76 -9.86
C LEU A 353 2.12 -9.55 -9.29
N ASP A 354 1.42 -8.47 -8.93
CA ASP A 354 2.00 -7.31 -8.24
C ASP A 354 2.77 -7.78 -7.00
N HIS A 355 2.15 -8.57 -6.11
CA HIS A 355 2.79 -9.06 -4.88
C HIS A 355 3.95 -10.03 -5.14
N ILE A 356 3.84 -10.94 -6.12
CA ILE A 356 4.93 -11.86 -6.47
C ILE A 356 6.16 -11.07 -6.93
N PHE A 357 5.97 -10.10 -7.82
CA PHE A 357 7.05 -9.25 -8.31
C PHE A 357 7.55 -8.27 -7.25
N SER A 358 6.70 -7.82 -6.33
CA SER A 358 7.08 -7.04 -5.14
C SER A 358 8.09 -7.81 -4.28
N ILE A 359 7.79 -9.06 -3.93
CA ILE A 359 8.67 -9.93 -3.15
C ILE A 359 10.02 -10.12 -3.87
N ALA A 360 9.96 -10.54 -5.13
CA ALA A 360 11.17 -10.81 -5.91
C ALA A 360 12.06 -9.55 -6.03
N SER A 361 11.47 -8.40 -6.32
CA SER A 361 12.20 -7.15 -6.48
C SER A 361 12.82 -6.65 -5.17
N ALA A 362 12.10 -6.76 -4.05
CA ALA A 362 12.63 -6.38 -2.75
C ALA A 362 13.84 -7.25 -2.35
N PHE A 363 13.73 -8.57 -2.55
CA PHE A 363 14.82 -9.50 -2.28
C PHE A 363 16.03 -9.23 -3.16
N ILE A 364 15.85 -9.11 -4.47
CA ILE A 364 16.93 -8.82 -5.44
C ILE A 364 17.58 -7.47 -5.10
N CYS A 365 16.81 -6.44 -4.77
CA CYS A 365 17.35 -5.13 -4.43
C CYS A 365 18.08 -5.12 -3.09
N GLY A 366 17.69 -5.95 -2.12
CA GLY A 366 18.46 -6.16 -0.89
C GLY A 366 19.86 -6.69 -1.19
N LEU A 367 19.96 -7.73 -2.04
CA LEU A 367 21.24 -8.25 -2.53
C LEU A 367 22.04 -7.21 -3.30
N ILE A 368 21.41 -6.47 -4.22
CA ILE A 368 22.07 -5.42 -5.01
C ILE A 368 22.65 -4.34 -4.09
N TRP A 369 21.89 -3.91 -3.08
CA TRP A 369 22.36 -2.91 -2.13
C TRP A 369 23.58 -3.39 -1.36
N GLN A 370 23.53 -4.62 -0.84
CA GLN A 370 24.60 -5.20 -0.02
C GLN A 370 25.88 -5.41 -0.82
N GLU A 371 25.80 -5.97 -2.03
CA GLU A 371 26.96 -6.35 -2.84
C GLU A 371 27.53 -5.21 -3.68
N PHE A 372 26.67 -4.32 -4.19
CA PHE A 372 27.07 -3.31 -5.18
C PHE A 372 26.85 -1.87 -4.67
N GLY A 373 25.96 -1.68 -3.69
CA GLY A 373 25.64 -0.39 -3.12
C GLY A 373 24.26 0.14 -3.53
N PRO A 374 23.76 1.15 -2.77
CA PRO A 374 22.38 1.66 -2.85
C PRO A 374 22.03 2.23 -4.21
N GLN A 375 22.97 2.85 -4.93
CA GLN A 375 22.71 3.46 -6.23
C GLN A 375 22.24 2.45 -7.29
N TYR A 376 22.72 1.22 -7.23
CA TYR A 376 22.38 0.18 -8.22
C TYR A 376 20.96 -0.36 -8.04
N VAL A 377 20.37 -0.23 -6.86
CA VAL A 377 18.94 -0.50 -6.62
C VAL A 377 18.08 0.40 -7.51
N PHE A 378 18.44 1.68 -7.61
CA PHE A 378 17.69 2.64 -8.42
C PHE A 378 18.02 2.53 -9.93
N VAL A 379 19.23 2.09 -10.29
CA VAL A 379 19.54 1.69 -11.68
C VAL A 379 18.67 0.51 -12.11
N PHE A 380 18.53 -0.52 -11.26
CA PHE A 380 17.64 -1.65 -11.53
C PHE A 380 16.17 -1.21 -11.68
N SER A 381 15.71 -0.31 -10.80
CA SER A 381 14.37 0.29 -10.90
C SER A 381 14.18 1.05 -12.22
N GLY A 382 15.20 1.77 -12.65
CA GLY A 382 15.23 2.46 -13.95
C GLY A 382 15.10 1.51 -15.15
N VAL A 383 15.76 0.35 -15.08
CA VAL A 383 15.63 -0.71 -16.10
C VAL A 383 14.20 -1.25 -16.15
N LEU A 384 13.59 -1.54 -14.99
CA LEU A 384 12.18 -1.97 -14.92
C LEU A 384 11.24 -0.89 -15.49
N ALA A 385 11.53 0.39 -15.23
CA ALA A 385 10.76 1.50 -15.77
C ALA A 385 10.89 1.57 -17.31
N LEU A 386 12.07 1.37 -17.89
CA LEU A 386 12.25 1.32 -19.33
C LEU A 386 11.47 0.17 -19.98
N ILE A 387 11.49 -1.03 -19.36
CA ILE A 387 10.68 -2.15 -19.83
C ILE A 387 9.20 -1.80 -19.78
N GLN A 388 8.74 -1.20 -18.69
CA GLN A 388 7.35 -0.75 -18.56
C GLN A 388 6.99 0.32 -19.62
N LEU A 389 7.90 1.22 -19.97
CA LEU A 389 7.69 2.23 -21.00
C LEU A 389 7.45 1.59 -22.38
N ILE A 390 8.24 0.57 -22.73
CA ILE A 390 8.08 -0.18 -23.99
C ILE A 390 6.70 -0.83 -24.04
N VAL A 391 6.28 -1.49 -22.96
CA VAL A 391 4.96 -2.14 -22.87
C VAL A 391 3.83 -1.12 -22.93
N ALA A 392 3.94 0.00 -22.20
CA ALA A 392 2.92 1.05 -22.16
C ALA A 392 2.75 1.75 -23.53
N ARG A 393 3.84 2.04 -24.24
CA ARG A 393 3.78 2.61 -25.59
C ARG A 393 3.12 1.69 -26.62
N GLY A 394 3.15 0.38 -26.41
CA GLY A 394 2.46 -0.58 -27.25
C GLY A 394 0.94 -0.61 -27.09
N ILE A 395 0.38 0.15 -26.14
CA ILE A 395 -1.07 0.23 -25.91
C ILE A 395 -1.66 1.21 -26.92
N LYS A 396 -2.58 0.70 -27.76
CA LYS A 396 -3.34 1.55 -28.68
C LYS A 396 -4.42 2.32 -27.88
N PRO A 397 -4.62 3.62 -28.14
CA PRO A 397 -5.77 4.35 -27.59
C PRO A 397 -7.07 3.63 -27.97
N SER A 398 -7.98 3.42 -27.03
CA SER A 398 -9.29 2.83 -27.37
C SER A 398 -10.08 3.84 -28.20
N SER A 399 -10.63 3.39 -29.32
CA SER A 399 -11.48 4.19 -30.21
C SER A 399 -12.81 4.66 -29.57
N THR A 400 -13.09 4.30 -28.32
CA THR A 400 -14.33 4.57 -27.59
C THR A 400 -14.42 6.02 -27.06
N ILE A 401 -13.33 6.79 -27.06
CA ILE A 401 -13.34 8.19 -26.59
C ILE A 401 -13.90 9.15 -27.67
N SER A 402 -14.00 8.73 -28.92
CA SER A 402 -14.53 9.58 -30.01
C SER A 402 -16.05 9.61 -30.13
N GLN A 403 -16.80 8.96 -29.25
CA GLN A 403 -18.29 8.92 -29.33
C GLN A 403 -19.02 9.66 -28.20
N ILE A 404 -18.30 10.43 -27.37
CA ILE A 404 -18.91 11.26 -26.31
C ILE A 404 -18.49 12.74 -26.50
N HIS A 405 -18.62 13.23 -27.73
CA HIS A 405 -18.64 14.67 -28.04
C HIS A 405 -19.74 14.95 -29.05
#